data_f51546bf98e419600d8459d53a5ead84
#
_entry.id   f51546bf98e419600d8459d53a5ead84
#
_cell.length_a   1.000
_cell.length_b   1.000
_cell.length_c   1.000
_cell.angle_alpha   90.00
_cell.angle_beta   90.00
_cell.angle_gamma   90.00
#
_symmetry.space_group_name_H-M   'P 1'
#
loop_
_entity.id
_entity.type
_entity.pdbx_description
1 polymer ?
#
loop_
_entity_poly.entity_id
_entity_poly.type
_entity_poly.pdbx_seq_one_letter_code
_entity_poly.pdbx_strand_id
1 'polypeptide(L)'
;MMMKRMTLLLMALSVGVSAAWAQAKPDLSGTWNLSGTNPPNYPGSAGWGVPSPTIVVKQGPTEVAIDSAQYGARQMTVVYKLDGSDTIWDAPSVTQSGTTAIVKWRTKARWDGNKLILFTWNTALNQMRDVLSVSNGALTIVRGTEQPGPSTNATLTYTRGR
;
A
#
# COMPACT_ATOMS: atom_id res chain seq x y z
N MET A 1 -51.06 60.95 6.97
CA MET A 1 -50.27 60.22 8.01
C MET A 1 -49.97 58.84 7.48
N MET A 2 -48.74 58.60 6.86
CA MET A 2 -48.40 57.42 6.15
C MET A 2 -47.53 56.49 7.04
N MET A 3 -48.08 55.35 7.44
CA MET A 3 -47.33 54.33 8.16
C MET A 3 -46.52 53.47 7.16
N LYS A 4 -45.18 53.61 7.20
CA LYS A 4 -44.24 52.74 6.49
C LYS A 4 -44.20 51.38 7.16
N ARG A 5 -44.63 50.33 6.45
CA ARG A 5 -44.44 48.93 6.86
C ARG A 5 -43.01 48.50 6.48
N MET A 6 -42.18 48.24 7.48
CA MET A 6 -40.82 47.72 7.34
C MET A 6 -40.88 46.20 7.36
N THR A 7 -40.70 45.59 6.20
CA THR A 7 -40.65 44.14 6.04
C THR A 7 -39.22 43.67 6.36
N LEU A 8 -39.06 42.95 7.47
CA LEU A 8 -37.79 42.28 7.86
C LEU A 8 -37.68 41.00 7.03
N LEU A 9 -36.69 40.95 6.15
CA LEU A 9 -36.31 39.77 5.41
C LEU A 9 -35.30 38.95 6.26
N LEU A 10 -35.75 37.86 6.88
CA LEU A 10 -34.89 36.89 7.55
C LEU A 10 -34.20 36.01 6.48
N MET A 11 -32.93 36.28 6.16
CA MET A 11 -32.10 35.36 5.43
C MET A 11 -31.66 34.24 6.37
N ALA A 12 -32.25 33.06 6.24
CA ALA A 12 -31.80 31.84 6.88
C ALA A 12 -30.51 31.35 6.14
N LEU A 13 -29.35 31.57 6.72
CA LEU A 13 -28.10 30.99 6.28
C LEU A 13 -28.11 29.49 6.63
N SER A 14 -28.46 28.62 5.69
CA SER A 14 -28.31 27.19 5.81
C SER A 14 -26.82 26.84 5.64
N VAL A 15 -26.08 26.73 6.76
CA VAL A 15 -24.74 26.16 6.79
C VAL A 15 -24.88 24.66 6.51
N GLY A 16 -24.70 24.28 5.24
CA GLY A 16 -24.59 22.89 4.84
C GLY A 16 -23.30 22.30 5.43
N VAL A 17 -23.40 21.60 6.55
CA VAL A 17 -22.33 20.75 7.07
C VAL A 17 -22.21 19.57 6.12
N SER A 18 -21.30 19.67 5.14
CA SER A 18 -20.86 18.53 4.35
C SER A 18 -20.11 17.59 5.29
N ALA A 19 -20.82 16.61 5.86
CA ALA A 19 -20.20 15.48 6.51
C ALA A 19 -19.39 14.75 5.44
N ALA A 20 -18.10 15.03 5.36
CA ALA A 20 -17.15 14.22 4.59
C ALA A 20 -17.21 12.82 5.21
N TRP A 21 -17.93 11.92 4.59
CA TRP A 21 -17.96 10.51 4.98
C TRP A 21 -16.55 10.00 4.81
N ALA A 22 -15.86 9.81 5.92
CA ALA A 22 -14.55 9.16 5.90
C ALA A 22 -14.78 7.78 5.30
N GLN A 23 -14.34 7.60 4.06
CA GLN A 23 -14.50 6.33 3.35
C GLN A 23 -13.83 5.25 4.19
N ALA A 24 -14.61 4.25 4.63
CA ALA A 24 -14.10 3.17 5.44
C ALA A 24 -12.94 2.49 4.70
N LYS A 25 -11.80 2.37 5.38
CA LYS A 25 -10.64 1.68 4.82
C LYS A 25 -11.03 0.23 4.55
N PRO A 26 -10.71 -0.32 3.36
CA PRO A 26 -11.02 -1.71 3.07
C PRO A 26 -10.24 -2.62 4.01
N ASP A 27 -10.83 -3.77 4.35
CA ASP A 27 -10.13 -4.81 5.10
C ASP A 27 -9.25 -5.62 4.16
N LEU A 28 -7.94 -5.44 4.31
CA LEU A 28 -6.91 -6.19 3.59
C LEU A 28 -6.58 -7.52 4.28
N SER A 29 -7.10 -7.77 5.50
CA SER A 29 -6.74 -8.95 6.30
C SER A 29 -7.12 -10.24 5.59
N GLY A 30 -6.28 -11.25 5.74
CA GLY A 30 -6.52 -12.59 5.22
C GLY A 30 -5.29 -13.22 4.60
N THR A 31 -5.48 -14.46 4.15
CA THR A 31 -4.50 -15.19 3.33
C THR A 31 -4.84 -14.98 1.87
N TRP A 32 -3.84 -14.62 1.07
CA TRP A 32 -3.99 -14.27 -0.31
C TRP A 32 -3.02 -15.09 -1.17
N ASN A 33 -3.52 -15.80 -2.16
CA ASN A 33 -2.73 -16.62 -3.08
C ASN A 33 -2.59 -15.90 -4.42
N LEU A 34 -1.38 -15.83 -4.94
CA LEU A 34 -1.08 -15.21 -6.23
C LEU A 34 -1.85 -15.94 -7.34
N SER A 35 -2.66 -15.22 -8.08
CA SER A 35 -3.47 -15.74 -9.18
C SER A 35 -3.02 -15.24 -10.55
N GLY A 36 -2.25 -14.15 -10.59
CA GLY A 36 -1.74 -13.63 -11.85
C GLY A 36 -0.83 -12.42 -11.69
N THR A 37 -0.07 -12.15 -12.75
CA THR A 37 0.79 -10.98 -12.88
C THR A 37 0.61 -10.32 -14.23
N ASN A 38 0.76 -9.00 -14.27
CA ASN A 38 0.85 -8.25 -15.51
C ASN A 38 2.09 -7.32 -15.43
N PRO A 39 3.13 -7.51 -16.27
CA PRO A 39 3.20 -8.49 -17.36
C PRO A 39 3.12 -9.95 -16.88
N PRO A 40 2.66 -10.87 -17.73
CA PRO A 40 2.64 -12.32 -17.42
C PRO A 40 4.04 -12.81 -17.03
N ASN A 41 4.10 -13.74 -16.07
CA ASN A 41 5.35 -14.31 -15.56
C ASN A 41 6.35 -13.23 -15.07
N TYR A 42 5.85 -12.16 -14.48
CA TYR A 42 6.69 -11.11 -13.94
C TYR A 42 7.78 -11.70 -13.03
N PRO A 43 9.06 -11.60 -13.42
CA PRO A 43 10.17 -12.27 -12.71
C PRO A 43 10.56 -11.55 -11.40
N GLY A 44 9.86 -10.50 -11.04
CA GLY A 44 10.33 -9.53 -10.06
C GLY A 44 11.18 -8.45 -10.71
N SER A 45 11.51 -7.42 -9.97
CA SER A 45 12.47 -6.39 -10.35
C SER A 45 13.78 -6.57 -9.60
N ALA A 46 14.87 -6.08 -10.18
CA ALA A 46 16.18 -6.10 -9.54
C ALA A 46 16.10 -5.55 -8.11
N GLY A 47 16.50 -6.34 -7.14
CA GLY A 47 16.42 -5.98 -5.71
C GLY A 47 15.09 -6.32 -5.00
N TRP A 48 14.02 -6.76 -5.71
CA TRP A 48 12.69 -6.96 -5.11
C TRP A 48 12.16 -8.38 -5.22
N GLY A 49 12.93 -9.28 -5.80
CA GLY A 49 12.60 -10.71 -5.86
C GLY A 49 11.33 -11.05 -6.64
N VAL A 50 11.09 -12.33 -6.75
CA VAL A 50 9.88 -12.90 -7.33
C VAL A 50 8.68 -12.59 -6.43
N PRO A 51 7.47 -12.29 -6.97
CA PRO A 51 6.27 -12.13 -6.17
C PRO A 51 6.04 -13.34 -5.25
N SER A 52 5.68 -13.07 -3.99
CA SER A 52 5.34 -14.14 -3.05
C SER A 52 4.14 -14.93 -3.57
N PRO A 53 4.19 -16.26 -3.63
CA PRO A 53 3.05 -17.07 -4.05
C PRO A 53 1.88 -16.96 -3.09
N THR A 54 2.15 -16.70 -1.82
CA THR A 54 1.14 -16.47 -0.79
C THR A 54 1.58 -15.31 0.10
N ILE A 55 0.64 -14.46 0.44
CA ILE A 55 0.83 -13.40 1.45
C ILE A 55 -0.26 -13.51 2.51
N VAL A 56 0.10 -13.22 3.76
CA VAL A 56 -0.85 -13.11 4.86
C VAL A 56 -0.83 -11.68 5.37
N VAL A 57 -1.98 -11.04 5.36
CA VAL A 57 -2.15 -9.66 5.83
C VAL A 57 -2.93 -9.66 7.13
N LYS A 58 -2.44 -8.94 8.14
CA LYS A 58 -3.14 -8.65 9.38
C LYS A 58 -3.21 -7.14 9.54
N GLN A 59 -4.41 -6.59 9.38
CA GLN A 59 -4.65 -5.16 9.45
C GLN A 59 -5.15 -4.78 10.84
N GLY A 60 -4.41 -3.89 11.49
CA GLY A 60 -4.83 -3.23 12.73
C GLY A 60 -5.17 -1.75 12.49
N PRO A 61 -5.58 -1.03 13.54
CA PRO A 61 -5.93 0.38 13.44
C PRO A 61 -4.72 1.29 13.18
N THR A 62 -3.53 0.92 13.67
CA THR A 62 -2.29 1.73 13.63
C THR A 62 -1.17 1.08 12.83
N GLU A 63 -1.33 -0.17 12.43
CA GLU A 63 -0.32 -0.94 11.73
C GLU A 63 -0.93 -1.98 10.79
N VAL A 64 -0.14 -2.43 9.81
CA VAL A 64 -0.46 -3.56 8.94
C VAL A 64 0.73 -4.49 8.92
N ALA A 65 0.55 -5.73 9.35
CA ALA A 65 1.55 -6.77 9.24
C ALA A 65 1.34 -7.54 7.93
N ILE A 66 2.39 -7.67 7.13
CA ILE A 66 2.39 -8.46 5.90
C ILE A 66 3.46 -9.53 6.02
N ASP A 67 3.02 -10.77 5.97
CA ASP A 67 3.87 -11.94 5.92
C ASP A 67 3.96 -12.41 4.48
N SER A 68 5.17 -12.44 3.93
CA SER A 68 5.42 -12.75 2.53
C SER A 68 6.80 -13.36 2.34
N ALA A 69 6.95 -14.21 1.32
CA ALA A 69 8.26 -14.63 0.87
C ALA A 69 8.92 -13.46 0.12
N GLN A 70 9.94 -12.89 0.71
CA GLN A 70 10.77 -11.86 0.08
C GLN A 70 12.18 -12.41 -0.09
N TYR A 71 12.80 -12.14 -1.25
CA TYR A 71 14.21 -12.41 -1.49
C TYR A 71 14.63 -13.89 -1.33
N GLY A 72 14.18 -14.75 -2.22
CA GLY A 72 14.74 -16.09 -2.35
C GLY A 72 14.21 -17.10 -1.33
N ALA A 73 12.93 -17.05 -1.00
CA ALA A 73 12.16 -18.11 -0.34
C ALA A 73 12.07 -18.09 1.20
N ARG A 74 12.52 -17.09 1.88
CA ARG A 74 12.20 -16.99 3.31
C ARG A 74 10.94 -16.17 3.52
N GLN A 75 9.96 -16.81 4.16
CA GLN A 75 8.80 -16.12 4.71
C GLN A 75 9.26 -15.15 5.80
N MET A 76 8.86 -13.90 5.70
CA MET A 76 9.12 -12.89 6.73
C MET A 76 7.92 -11.98 6.91
N THR A 77 7.69 -11.60 8.16
CA THR A 77 6.65 -10.64 8.51
C THR A 77 7.26 -9.26 8.69
N VAL A 78 6.72 -8.27 7.97
CA VAL A 78 7.04 -6.86 8.19
C VAL A 78 5.80 -6.16 8.73
N VAL A 79 5.96 -5.45 9.85
CA VAL A 79 4.90 -4.66 10.48
C VAL A 79 5.06 -3.20 10.09
N TYR A 80 4.17 -2.70 9.25
CA TYR A 80 4.19 -1.34 8.73
C TYR A 80 3.36 -0.42 9.61
N LYS A 81 3.96 0.65 10.12
CA LYS A 81 3.28 1.68 10.90
C LYS A 81 2.47 2.59 9.97
N LEU A 82 1.24 2.90 10.37
CA LEU A 82 0.30 3.73 9.59
C LEU A 82 0.29 5.21 10.01
N ASP A 83 1.16 5.59 10.95
CA ASP A 83 1.32 6.96 11.46
C ASP A 83 2.25 7.84 10.59
N GLY A 84 2.76 7.29 9.48
CA GLY A 84 3.70 7.96 8.58
C GLY A 84 5.16 7.92 9.03
N SER A 85 5.47 7.29 10.16
CA SER A 85 6.85 7.05 10.59
C SER A 85 7.48 5.92 9.79
N ASP A 86 8.82 5.90 9.78
CA ASP A 86 9.57 4.85 9.09
C ASP A 86 9.42 3.51 9.82
N THR A 87 9.07 2.48 9.08
CA THR A 87 9.28 1.09 9.48
C THR A 87 10.65 0.65 8.96
N ILE A 88 11.54 0.25 9.86
CA ILE A 88 12.88 -0.24 9.50
C ILE A 88 12.90 -1.75 9.65
N TRP A 89 13.37 -2.45 8.61
CA TRP A 89 13.43 -3.89 8.58
C TRP A 89 14.64 -4.37 7.78
N ASP A 90 15.10 -5.57 8.07
CA ASP A 90 16.27 -6.18 7.47
C ASP A 90 15.85 -7.33 6.56
N ALA A 91 16.39 -7.40 5.35
CA ALA A 91 16.17 -8.51 4.44
C ALA A 91 17.49 -9.08 3.93
N PRO A 92 17.59 -10.41 3.77
CA PRO A 92 18.72 -11.00 3.10
C PRO A 92 18.70 -10.61 1.62
N SER A 93 19.84 -10.26 1.07
CA SER A 93 20.04 -10.00 -0.35
C SER A 93 21.20 -10.84 -0.84
N VAL A 94 21.05 -11.46 -2.00
CA VAL A 94 22.13 -12.21 -2.63
C VAL A 94 22.87 -11.25 -3.56
N THR A 95 24.16 -11.08 -3.31
CA THR A 95 25.04 -10.28 -4.17
C THR A 95 25.33 -11.02 -5.47
N GLN A 96 25.86 -10.31 -6.48
CA GLN A 96 26.28 -10.91 -7.75
C GLN A 96 27.36 -12.00 -7.56
N SER A 97 28.12 -11.93 -6.48
CA SER A 97 29.11 -12.96 -6.12
C SER A 97 28.51 -14.18 -5.40
N GLY A 98 27.19 -14.23 -5.22
CA GLY A 98 26.51 -15.32 -4.51
C GLY A 98 26.58 -15.20 -2.97
N THR A 99 27.17 -14.13 -2.45
CA THR A 99 27.25 -13.90 -0.99
C THR A 99 25.94 -13.32 -0.49
N THR A 100 25.42 -13.84 0.62
CA THR A 100 24.27 -13.25 1.28
C THR A 100 24.68 -12.07 2.16
N ALA A 101 24.08 -10.92 1.92
CA ALA A 101 24.22 -9.73 2.76
C ALA A 101 22.88 -9.37 3.38
N ILE A 102 22.90 -8.77 4.55
CA ILE A 102 21.68 -8.18 5.14
C ILE A 102 21.58 -6.73 4.68
N VAL A 103 20.48 -6.43 4.01
CA VAL A 103 20.17 -5.07 3.54
C VAL A 103 19.09 -4.48 4.43
N LYS A 104 19.36 -3.29 4.92
CA LYS A 104 18.40 -2.52 5.72
C LYS A 104 17.47 -1.73 4.81
N TRP A 105 16.19 -1.97 4.99
CA TRP A 105 15.11 -1.29 4.27
C TRP A 105 14.34 -0.35 5.19
N ARG A 106 13.75 0.66 4.58
CA ARG A 106 12.84 1.59 5.23
C ARG A 106 11.55 1.64 4.42
N THR A 107 10.42 1.65 5.11
CA THR A 107 9.11 1.77 4.46
C THR A 107 8.27 2.80 5.20
N LYS A 108 7.66 3.71 4.46
CA LYS A 108 6.53 4.52 4.92
C LYS A 108 5.24 3.91 4.39
N ALA A 109 4.29 3.72 5.30
CA ALA A 109 2.97 3.24 4.94
C ALA A 109 1.92 4.30 5.24
N ARG A 110 0.99 4.50 4.31
CA ARG A 110 -0.14 5.41 4.50
C ARG A 110 -1.35 4.98 3.69
N TRP A 111 -2.50 5.33 4.19
CA TRP A 111 -3.72 5.23 3.42
C TRP A 111 -3.88 6.45 2.50
N ASP A 112 -4.38 6.18 1.29
CA ASP A 112 -4.81 7.17 0.31
C ASP A 112 -6.18 6.74 -0.20
N GLY A 113 -7.22 7.32 0.39
CA GLY A 113 -8.58 6.85 0.22
C GLY A 113 -8.72 5.38 0.66
N ASN A 114 -9.09 4.51 -0.28
CA ASN A 114 -9.25 3.07 -0.07
C ASN A 114 -8.01 2.24 -0.45
N LYS A 115 -6.86 2.87 -0.64
CA LYS A 115 -5.62 2.20 -1.03
C LYS A 115 -4.57 2.35 0.05
N LEU A 116 -3.85 1.26 0.35
CA LEU A 116 -2.67 1.29 1.19
C LEU A 116 -1.45 1.48 0.29
N ILE A 117 -0.68 2.54 0.54
CA ILE A 117 0.56 2.83 -0.18
C ILE A 117 1.72 2.49 0.72
N LEU A 118 2.62 1.65 0.22
CA LEU A 118 3.90 1.32 0.83
C LEU A 118 5.00 1.93 -0.05
N PHE A 119 5.72 2.90 0.48
CA PHE A 119 6.91 3.45 -0.17
C PHE A 119 8.15 2.93 0.53
N THR A 120 8.95 2.15 -0.16
CA THR A 120 10.09 1.43 0.40
C THR A 120 11.38 1.83 -0.30
N TRP A 121 12.44 2.02 0.48
CA TRP A 121 13.77 2.38 -0.04
C TRP A 121 14.89 1.80 0.82
N ASN A 122 16.11 1.80 0.27
CA ASN A 122 17.32 1.44 0.98
C ASN A 122 18.44 2.46 0.70
N THR A 123 19.58 2.28 1.34
CA THR A 123 20.76 3.16 1.19
C THR A 123 21.38 3.11 -0.22
N ALA A 124 21.15 2.07 -1.00
CA ALA A 124 21.59 1.94 -2.39
C ALA A 124 20.66 2.61 -3.39
N LEU A 125 19.75 3.50 -2.91
CA LEU A 125 18.78 4.25 -3.70
C LEU A 125 17.76 3.39 -4.47
N ASN A 126 17.64 2.10 -4.13
CA ASN A 126 16.54 1.31 -4.64
C ASN A 126 15.24 1.81 -3.99
N GLN A 127 14.28 2.18 -4.81
CA GLN A 127 13.00 2.70 -4.38
C GLN A 127 11.87 1.92 -5.05
N MET A 128 10.86 1.60 -4.27
CA MET A 128 9.67 0.89 -4.75
C MET A 128 8.43 1.46 -4.10
N ARG A 129 7.39 1.52 -4.87
CA ARG A 129 6.07 1.89 -4.43
C ARG A 129 5.10 0.74 -4.71
N ASP A 130 4.53 0.17 -3.66
CA ASP A 130 3.43 -0.78 -3.74
C ASP A 130 2.13 -0.08 -3.36
N VAL A 131 1.11 -0.24 -4.19
CA VAL A 131 -0.25 0.25 -3.95
C VAL A 131 -1.17 -0.95 -3.83
N LEU A 132 -1.66 -1.20 -2.62
CA LEU A 132 -2.53 -2.31 -2.28
C LEU A 132 -3.99 -1.85 -2.28
N SER A 133 -4.85 -2.61 -2.91
CA SER A 133 -6.29 -2.39 -2.91
C SER A 133 -7.06 -3.71 -2.98
N VAL A 134 -8.25 -3.74 -2.39
CA VAL A 134 -9.17 -4.89 -2.47
C VAL A 134 -10.41 -4.47 -3.22
N SER A 135 -10.78 -5.26 -4.23
CA SER A 135 -11.99 -5.09 -5.01
C SER A 135 -12.49 -6.45 -5.49
N ASN A 136 -13.79 -6.67 -5.42
CA ASN A 136 -14.42 -7.91 -5.88
C ASN A 136 -13.81 -9.20 -5.30
N GLY A 137 -13.37 -9.15 -4.04
CA GLY A 137 -12.76 -10.30 -3.36
C GLY A 137 -11.33 -10.62 -3.78
N ALA A 138 -10.70 -9.78 -4.60
CA ALA A 138 -9.30 -9.89 -4.99
C ALA A 138 -8.46 -8.76 -4.37
N LEU A 139 -7.25 -9.09 -3.94
CA LEU A 139 -6.23 -8.12 -3.56
C LEU A 139 -5.35 -7.84 -4.77
N THR A 140 -5.22 -6.57 -5.12
CA THR A 140 -4.34 -6.12 -6.20
C THR A 140 -3.19 -5.32 -5.59
N ILE A 141 -1.96 -5.62 -6.00
CA ILE A 141 -0.76 -4.85 -5.68
C ILE A 141 -0.21 -4.28 -6.98
N VAL A 142 -0.24 -2.96 -7.13
CA VAL A 142 0.45 -2.28 -8.23
C VAL A 142 1.82 -1.87 -7.73
N ARG A 143 2.83 -2.54 -8.26
CA ARG A 143 4.23 -2.34 -7.91
C ARG A 143 4.91 -1.49 -8.96
N GLY A 144 5.58 -0.43 -8.53
CA GLY A 144 6.35 0.45 -9.39
C GLY A 144 7.73 0.74 -8.80
N THR A 145 8.73 0.91 -9.67
CA THR A 145 10.04 1.43 -9.28
C THR A 145 10.10 2.92 -9.55
N GLU A 146 10.49 3.72 -8.55
CA GLU A 146 10.67 5.18 -8.70
C GLU A 146 12.14 5.52 -8.98
N GLN A 147 12.82 4.72 -9.80
CA GLN A 147 14.17 5.03 -10.24
C GLN A 147 14.17 5.86 -11.54
N PRO A 148 15.19 6.69 -11.77
CA PRO A 148 15.36 7.35 -13.09
C PRO A 148 15.52 6.28 -14.16
N GLY A 149 14.59 6.21 -15.09
CA GLY A 149 14.54 5.22 -16.16
C GLY A 149 13.10 4.79 -16.47
N PRO A 150 12.89 3.88 -17.43
CA PRO A 150 11.55 3.38 -17.69
C PRO A 150 11.02 2.66 -16.43
N SER A 151 9.96 3.20 -15.85
CA SER A 151 9.30 2.60 -14.69
C SER A 151 8.68 1.27 -15.11
N THR A 152 9.22 0.17 -14.57
CA THR A 152 8.59 -1.14 -14.73
C THR A 152 7.47 -1.29 -13.71
N ASN A 153 6.25 -0.96 -14.13
CA ASN A 153 5.09 -1.22 -13.31
C ASN A 153 4.63 -2.67 -13.51
N ALA A 154 4.35 -3.35 -12.42
CA ALA A 154 3.73 -4.66 -12.45
C ALA A 154 2.46 -4.66 -11.62
N THR A 155 1.45 -5.37 -12.07
CA THR A 155 0.24 -5.63 -11.30
C THR A 155 0.26 -7.08 -10.85
N LEU A 156 0.18 -7.29 -9.54
CA LEU A 156 0.07 -8.60 -8.91
C LEU A 156 -1.36 -8.77 -8.44
N THR A 157 -2.01 -9.84 -8.85
CA THR A 157 -3.39 -10.14 -8.44
C THR A 157 -3.40 -11.37 -7.56
N TYR A 158 -4.06 -11.27 -6.44
CA TYR A 158 -4.20 -12.34 -5.46
C TYR A 158 -5.67 -12.64 -5.21
N THR A 159 -6.01 -13.89 -5.08
CA THR A 159 -7.33 -14.35 -4.63
C THR A 159 -7.26 -14.78 -3.18
N ARG A 160 -8.38 -14.68 -2.47
CA ARG A 160 -8.46 -15.08 -1.07
C ARG A 160 -8.21 -16.59 -0.94
N GLY A 161 -7.28 -16.97 -0.08
CA GLY A 161 -7.07 -18.36 0.31
C GLY A 161 -8.30 -18.90 1.08
N ARG A 162 -8.56 -20.18 0.94
CA ARG A 162 -9.59 -20.90 1.72
C ARG A 162 -9.07 -21.22 3.10
#